data_0e619168848db7e781eda910d5427b7a
#
_entry.id   0e619168848db7e781eda910d5427b7a
#
_cell.length_a   1.000
_cell.length_b   1.000
_cell.length_c   1.000
_cell.angle_alpha   90.00
_cell.angle_beta   90.00
_cell.angle_gamma   90.00
#
_symmetry.space_group_name_H-M   'P 1'
#
loop_
_entity.id
_entity.type
_entity.pdbx_description
1 polymer ?
#
loop_
_entity_poly.entity_id
_entity_poly.type
_entity_poly.pdbx_seq_one_letter_code
_entity_poly.pdbx_strand_id
1 'polypeptide(L)'
;SAAQLAASYPQLPFPSSWKANLRGVDLNLNYPANWDKAKQIKASLGFDRPAPRDYPGEKPLDQRETAALAAYTACVHPGLLLAYHTQGRVIYPGGAALDPPGSAAIAAKLSAASGYEVQNVPPESSNAGYKDWFLARFHRPGFTVEAGLGENPLELSQLPQLLLENEPLLAAALSL
;
A
#
# COMPACT_ATOMS: atom_id res chain seq x y z
N SER A 1 -20.89 4.10 13.87
CA SER A 1 -20.04 5.29 13.63
C SER A 1 -18.56 4.94 13.81
N ALA A 2 -17.64 5.77 13.31
CA ALA A 2 -16.20 5.60 13.49
C ALA A 2 -15.80 5.49 14.97
N ALA A 3 -16.41 6.32 15.84
CA ALA A 3 -16.15 6.28 17.27
C ALA A 3 -16.58 4.95 17.93
N GLN A 4 -17.72 4.38 17.53
CA GLN A 4 -18.16 3.07 18.03
C GLN A 4 -17.22 1.95 17.57
N LEU A 5 -16.75 2.01 16.32
CA LEU A 5 -15.81 1.04 15.80
C LEU A 5 -14.45 1.16 16.53
N ALA A 6 -13.94 2.37 16.74
CA ALA A 6 -12.73 2.61 17.50
C ALA A 6 -12.84 2.10 18.95
N ALA A 7 -13.99 2.27 19.59
CA ALA A 7 -14.23 1.78 20.95
C ALA A 7 -14.17 0.24 21.07
N SER A 8 -14.39 -0.49 19.97
CA SER A 8 -14.24 -1.96 19.93
C SER A 8 -12.80 -2.43 19.84
N TYR A 9 -11.84 -1.51 19.62
CA TYR A 9 -10.41 -1.78 19.51
C TYR A 9 -9.62 -0.79 20.38
N PRO A 10 -9.77 -0.85 21.72
CA PRO A 10 -9.19 0.13 22.64
C PRO A 10 -7.65 0.17 22.62
N GLN A 11 -7.00 -0.88 22.10
CA GLN A 11 -5.56 -0.94 21.93
C GLN A 11 -5.04 -0.09 20.74
N LEU A 12 -5.93 0.39 19.86
CA LEU A 12 -5.58 1.22 18.72
C LEU A 12 -5.88 2.69 19.02
N PRO A 13 -4.89 3.58 19.09
CA PRO A 13 -5.10 5.01 19.31
C PRO A 13 -6.00 5.63 18.22
N PHE A 14 -7.08 6.26 18.61
CA PHE A 14 -7.98 6.97 17.69
C PHE A 14 -7.75 8.49 17.79
N PRO A 15 -7.66 9.22 16.66
CA PRO A 15 -7.82 8.78 15.26
C PRO A 15 -6.51 8.33 14.58
N SER A 16 -5.35 8.42 15.22
CA SER A 16 -4.03 8.25 14.59
C SER A 16 -3.79 6.87 13.95
N SER A 17 -4.42 5.82 14.49
CA SER A 17 -4.33 4.46 13.92
C SER A 17 -5.38 4.14 12.84
N TRP A 18 -6.23 5.10 12.46
CA TRP A 18 -7.31 4.85 11.51
C TRP A 18 -6.80 4.77 10.06
N LYS A 19 -7.01 3.63 9.40
CA LYS A 19 -6.69 3.38 7.99
C LYS A 19 -7.89 2.92 7.16
N ALA A 20 -8.94 2.43 7.83
CA ALA A 20 -10.10 1.83 7.17
C ALA A 20 -11.03 2.88 6.55
N ASN A 21 -11.90 2.46 5.63
CA ASN A 21 -13.03 3.26 5.22
C ASN A 21 -14.10 3.29 6.33
N LEU A 22 -15.22 4.00 6.09
CA LEU A 22 -16.31 4.13 7.08
C LEU A 22 -17.03 2.81 7.42
N ARG A 23 -16.81 1.76 6.64
CA ARG A 23 -17.32 0.41 6.90
C ARG A 23 -16.36 -0.44 7.74
N GLY A 24 -15.20 0.13 8.09
CA GLY A 24 -14.18 -0.56 8.86
C GLY A 24 -13.37 -1.56 8.03
N VAL A 25 -13.25 -1.34 6.71
CA VAL A 25 -12.43 -2.16 5.82
C VAL A 25 -11.16 -1.42 5.46
N ASP A 26 -10.00 -2.04 5.66
CA ASP A 26 -8.71 -1.54 5.20
C ASP A 26 -8.61 -1.77 3.69
N LEU A 27 -8.70 -0.67 2.94
CA LEU A 27 -8.79 -0.72 1.48
C LEU A 27 -7.55 -1.31 0.82
N ASN A 28 -6.37 -1.18 1.45
CA ASN A 28 -5.13 -1.79 0.93
C ASN A 28 -4.99 -3.28 1.28
N LEU A 29 -6.04 -3.90 1.82
CA LEU A 29 -6.15 -5.36 2.03
C LEU A 29 -7.36 -5.96 1.29
N ASN A 30 -7.99 -5.19 0.39
CA ASN A 30 -9.24 -5.60 -0.24
C ASN A 30 -9.09 -5.96 -1.73
N TYR A 31 -7.87 -6.23 -2.22
CA TYR A 31 -7.61 -6.62 -3.60
C TYR A 31 -7.42 -8.14 -3.76
N PRO A 32 -7.78 -8.74 -4.93
CA PRO A 32 -7.68 -10.17 -5.18
C PRO A 32 -6.23 -10.61 -5.51
N ALA A 33 -5.35 -10.47 -4.53
CA ALA A 33 -3.95 -10.92 -4.57
C ALA A 33 -3.64 -11.70 -3.28
N ASN A 34 -3.81 -13.01 -3.32
CA ASN A 34 -3.72 -13.88 -2.13
C ASN A 34 -4.63 -13.40 -0.97
N TRP A 35 -5.80 -12.89 -1.28
CA TRP A 35 -6.70 -12.26 -0.31
C TRP A 35 -7.10 -13.19 0.83
N ASP A 36 -7.37 -14.47 0.54
CA ASP A 36 -7.72 -15.46 1.57
C ASP A 36 -6.58 -15.64 2.59
N LYS A 37 -5.34 -15.60 2.12
CA LYS A 37 -4.17 -15.65 3.00
C LYS A 37 -4.06 -14.39 3.87
N ALA A 38 -4.29 -13.20 3.28
CA ALA A 38 -4.32 -11.96 4.05
C ALA A 38 -5.41 -12.01 5.12
N LYS A 39 -6.62 -12.48 4.77
CA LYS A 39 -7.75 -12.63 5.70
C LYS A 39 -7.40 -13.55 6.87
N GLN A 40 -6.79 -14.69 6.61
CA GLN A 40 -6.36 -15.63 7.66
C GLN A 40 -5.32 -15.00 8.60
N ILE A 41 -4.29 -14.34 8.04
CA ILE A 41 -3.25 -13.66 8.83
C ILE A 41 -3.88 -12.57 9.71
N LYS A 42 -4.73 -11.71 9.12
CA LYS A 42 -5.34 -10.61 9.86
C LYS A 42 -6.34 -11.10 10.92
N ALA A 43 -7.09 -12.15 10.63
CA ALA A 43 -7.98 -12.78 11.61
C ALA A 43 -7.20 -13.36 12.82
N SER A 44 -6.05 -13.99 12.59
CA SER A 44 -5.20 -14.48 13.68
C SER A 44 -4.61 -13.37 14.57
N LEU A 45 -4.58 -12.13 14.05
CA LEU A 45 -4.17 -10.92 14.78
C LEU A 45 -5.35 -10.19 15.44
N GLY A 46 -6.58 -10.74 15.35
CA GLY A 46 -7.79 -10.16 15.95
C GLY A 46 -8.57 -9.21 15.04
N PHE A 47 -8.27 -9.16 13.74
CA PHE A 47 -8.97 -8.34 12.74
C PHE A 47 -9.87 -9.21 11.85
N ASP A 48 -10.80 -9.94 12.46
CA ASP A 48 -11.78 -10.86 11.83
C ASP A 48 -13.12 -10.21 11.48
N ARG A 49 -13.32 -8.94 11.86
CA ARG A 49 -14.54 -8.14 11.68
C ARG A 49 -14.18 -6.67 11.44
N PRO A 50 -15.13 -5.81 11.04
CA PRO A 50 -14.89 -4.40 10.82
C PRO A 50 -14.06 -3.74 11.91
N ALA A 51 -12.94 -3.10 11.51
CA ALA A 51 -11.94 -2.55 12.41
C ALA A 51 -11.43 -1.18 11.91
N PRO A 52 -10.77 -0.39 12.77
CA PRO A 52 -10.12 0.86 12.34
C PRO A 52 -9.00 0.66 11.32
N ARG A 53 -8.45 -0.55 11.22
CA ARG A 53 -7.41 -0.97 10.29
C ARG A 53 -7.37 -2.49 10.19
N ASP A 54 -6.63 -2.99 9.24
CA ASP A 54 -6.24 -4.41 9.11
C ASP A 54 -7.39 -5.40 8.83
N TYR A 55 -8.64 -4.98 8.72
CA TYR A 55 -9.74 -5.85 8.30
C TYR A 55 -9.89 -5.83 6.77
N PRO A 56 -9.75 -6.97 6.07
CA PRO A 56 -9.73 -7.02 4.60
C PRO A 56 -11.11 -7.04 3.93
N GLY A 57 -12.20 -6.95 4.69
CA GLY A 57 -13.56 -7.09 4.16
C GLY A 57 -14.06 -8.54 4.15
N GLU A 58 -15.26 -8.75 3.56
CA GLU A 58 -15.87 -10.08 3.46
C GLU A 58 -15.35 -10.86 2.24
N LYS A 59 -15.09 -10.15 1.14
CA LYS A 59 -14.51 -10.68 -0.10
C LYS A 59 -13.68 -9.61 -0.80
N PRO A 60 -12.77 -10.00 -1.71
CA PRO A 60 -12.00 -9.01 -2.45
C PRO A 60 -12.90 -8.12 -3.32
N LEU A 61 -12.53 -6.84 -3.42
CA LEU A 61 -13.25 -5.80 -4.18
C LEU A 61 -14.73 -5.62 -3.75
N ASP A 62 -15.07 -5.91 -2.49
CA ASP A 62 -16.41 -5.66 -1.97
C ASP A 62 -16.65 -4.19 -1.57
N GLN A 63 -15.58 -3.38 -1.54
CA GLN A 63 -15.68 -1.96 -1.30
C GLN A 63 -15.74 -1.19 -2.64
N ARG A 64 -16.59 -0.18 -2.70
CA ARG A 64 -16.78 0.64 -3.92
C ARG A 64 -15.48 1.32 -4.36
N GLU A 65 -14.70 1.77 -3.39
CA GLU A 65 -13.43 2.46 -3.61
C GLU A 65 -12.42 1.52 -4.30
N THR A 66 -12.23 0.31 -3.79
CA THR A 66 -11.30 -0.66 -4.37
C THR A 66 -11.79 -1.19 -5.72
N ALA A 67 -13.10 -1.44 -5.86
CA ALA A 67 -13.71 -1.86 -7.13
C ALA A 67 -13.55 -0.78 -8.21
N ALA A 68 -13.77 0.50 -7.86
CA ALA A 68 -13.63 1.63 -8.79
C ALA A 68 -12.17 1.81 -9.24
N LEU A 69 -11.21 1.76 -8.28
CA LEU A 69 -9.79 1.88 -8.61
C LEU A 69 -9.31 0.70 -9.46
N ALA A 70 -9.74 -0.51 -9.16
CA ALA A 70 -9.41 -1.69 -9.96
C ALA A 70 -9.96 -1.59 -11.39
N ALA A 71 -11.21 -1.14 -11.56
CA ALA A 71 -11.82 -0.92 -12.88
C ALA A 71 -11.10 0.19 -13.66
N TYR A 72 -10.77 1.30 -13.00
CA TYR A 72 -10.00 2.40 -13.61
C TYR A 72 -8.62 1.92 -14.08
N THR A 73 -7.88 1.21 -13.23
CA THR A 73 -6.57 0.66 -13.55
C THR A 73 -6.64 -0.30 -14.75
N ALA A 74 -7.68 -1.14 -14.79
CA ALA A 74 -7.92 -2.03 -15.91
C ALA A 74 -8.30 -1.28 -17.21
N CYS A 75 -8.88 -0.08 -17.13
CA CYS A 75 -9.17 0.78 -18.28
C CYS A 75 -7.91 1.49 -18.79
N VAL A 76 -7.12 2.07 -17.89
CA VAL A 76 -5.94 2.89 -18.22
C VAL A 76 -4.74 2.04 -18.67
N HIS A 77 -4.63 0.80 -18.19
CA HIS A 77 -3.50 -0.11 -18.47
C HIS A 77 -2.12 0.54 -18.22
N PRO A 78 -1.83 1.10 -17.03
CA PRO A 78 -0.57 1.78 -16.78
C PRO A 78 0.64 0.87 -16.96
N GLY A 79 1.76 1.40 -17.47
CA GLY A 79 3.01 0.67 -17.65
C GLY A 79 3.79 0.45 -16.35
N LEU A 80 3.56 1.33 -15.37
CA LEU A 80 4.21 1.35 -14.07
C LEU A 80 3.21 1.78 -13.01
N LEU A 81 3.31 1.21 -11.81
CA LEU A 81 2.54 1.62 -10.64
C LEU A 81 3.48 2.13 -9.53
N LEU A 82 3.16 3.30 -8.97
CA LEU A 82 3.72 3.79 -7.72
C LEU A 82 2.58 3.98 -6.70
N ALA A 83 2.57 3.17 -5.66
CA ALA A 83 1.62 3.28 -4.54
C ALA A 83 2.30 4.00 -3.38
N TYR A 84 1.93 5.28 -3.16
CA TYR A 84 2.51 6.08 -2.09
C TYR A 84 1.87 5.79 -0.75
N HIS A 85 2.73 5.61 0.23
CA HIS A 85 2.42 5.41 1.65
C HIS A 85 3.33 6.26 2.53
N THR A 86 3.19 6.17 3.81
CA THR A 86 4.06 6.67 4.87
C THR A 86 4.20 5.56 5.90
N GLN A 87 5.39 5.26 6.41
CA GLN A 87 6.63 6.01 6.37
C GLN A 87 7.85 5.05 6.30
N GLY A 88 9.08 5.58 6.10
CA GLY A 88 10.30 4.76 6.18
C GLY A 88 11.40 5.18 5.21
N ARG A 89 11.11 6.01 4.20
CA ARG A 89 12.01 6.35 3.07
C ARG A 89 12.47 5.07 2.35
N VAL A 90 11.51 4.20 2.06
CA VAL A 90 11.75 2.87 1.48
C VAL A 90 10.93 2.68 0.21
N ILE A 91 11.48 1.92 -0.72
CA ILE A 91 10.80 1.43 -1.93
C ILE A 91 10.66 -0.08 -1.80
N TYR A 92 9.43 -0.57 -1.80
CA TYR A 92 9.12 -1.99 -1.76
C TYR A 92 8.68 -2.49 -3.15
N PRO A 93 9.46 -3.34 -3.81
CA PRO A 93 9.01 -4.10 -4.99
C PRO A 93 8.02 -5.21 -4.60
N GLY A 94 7.59 -6.02 -5.56
CA GLY A 94 6.68 -7.16 -5.30
C GLY A 94 7.37 -8.41 -4.76
N GLY A 95 8.70 -8.43 -4.84
CA GLY A 95 9.50 -9.61 -4.52
C GLY A 95 9.55 -10.64 -5.66
N ALA A 96 10.44 -11.62 -5.52
CA ALA A 96 10.82 -12.54 -6.59
C ALA A 96 9.67 -13.31 -7.27
N ALA A 97 8.54 -13.49 -6.56
CA ALA A 97 7.39 -14.21 -7.09
C ALA A 97 6.46 -13.36 -7.96
N LEU A 98 6.47 -12.04 -7.80
CA LEU A 98 5.54 -11.12 -8.46
C LEU A 98 6.22 -10.12 -9.41
N ASP A 99 7.50 -9.82 -9.20
CA ASP A 99 8.20 -8.80 -9.98
C ASP A 99 8.47 -9.29 -11.41
N PRO A 100 8.03 -8.55 -12.43
CA PRO A 100 8.39 -8.82 -13.80
C PRO A 100 9.88 -8.54 -14.05
N PRO A 101 10.46 -9.10 -15.14
CA PRO A 101 11.84 -8.80 -15.53
C PRO A 101 12.09 -7.28 -15.63
N GLY A 102 13.22 -6.82 -15.11
CA GLY A 102 13.58 -5.40 -15.13
C GLY A 102 13.15 -4.60 -13.89
N SER A 103 12.27 -5.12 -13.02
CA SER A 103 11.82 -4.42 -11.81
C SER A 103 12.97 -3.97 -10.92
N ALA A 104 14.00 -4.79 -10.75
CA ALA A 104 15.18 -4.44 -9.94
C ALA A 104 15.93 -3.22 -10.50
N ALA A 105 16.10 -3.14 -11.82
CA ALA A 105 16.74 -1.99 -12.46
C ALA A 105 15.91 -0.71 -12.30
N ILE A 106 14.58 -0.82 -12.38
CA ILE A 106 13.67 0.30 -12.15
C ILE A 106 13.75 0.74 -10.68
N ALA A 107 13.67 -0.20 -9.73
CA ALA A 107 13.80 0.10 -8.30
C ALA A 107 15.12 0.83 -7.99
N ALA A 108 16.24 0.40 -8.59
CA ALA A 108 17.53 1.05 -8.42
C ALA A 108 17.54 2.50 -8.97
N LYS A 109 16.89 2.77 -10.11
CA LYS A 109 16.76 4.13 -10.65
C LYS A 109 15.90 5.02 -9.74
N LEU A 110 14.78 4.52 -9.24
CA LEU A 110 13.91 5.24 -8.30
C LEU A 110 14.63 5.54 -6.98
N SER A 111 15.38 4.55 -6.46
CA SER A 111 16.23 4.69 -5.28
C SER A 111 17.31 5.77 -5.46
N ALA A 112 18.04 5.73 -6.56
CA ALA A 112 19.08 6.71 -6.87
C ALA A 112 18.50 8.15 -6.99
N ALA A 113 17.28 8.29 -7.51
CA ALA A 113 16.63 9.58 -7.69
C ALA A 113 16.09 10.17 -6.38
N SER A 114 15.58 9.34 -5.46
CA SER A 114 14.96 9.78 -4.21
C SER A 114 15.86 9.70 -2.98
N GLY A 115 16.91 8.88 -3.03
CA GLY A 115 17.71 8.51 -1.86
C GLY A 115 16.98 7.51 -0.93
N TYR A 116 15.88 6.89 -1.38
CA TYR A 116 15.16 5.86 -0.61
C TYR A 116 15.80 4.49 -0.81
N GLU A 117 15.82 3.70 0.26
CA GLU A 117 16.33 2.33 0.18
C GLU A 117 15.34 1.39 -0.52
N VAL A 118 15.87 0.43 -1.28
CA VAL A 118 15.06 -0.69 -1.79
C VAL A 118 15.12 -1.83 -0.77
N GLN A 119 13.97 -2.24 -0.25
CA GLN A 119 13.85 -3.31 0.76
C GLN A 119 12.80 -4.34 0.36
N ASN A 120 12.90 -5.53 0.94
CA ASN A 120 11.86 -6.56 0.79
C ASN A 120 10.62 -6.20 1.62
N VAL A 121 9.44 -6.48 1.06
CA VAL A 121 8.18 -6.30 1.79
C VAL A 121 8.14 -7.27 2.98
N PRO A 122 7.80 -6.81 4.19
CA PRO A 122 7.57 -7.70 5.33
C PRO A 122 6.45 -8.72 5.01
N PRO A 123 6.62 -10.01 5.39
CA PRO A 123 5.65 -11.06 5.03
C PRO A 123 4.22 -10.78 5.47
N GLU A 124 4.03 -10.13 6.62
CA GLU A 124 2.73 -9.75 7.18
C GLU A 124 2.03 -8.63 6.42
N SER A 125 2.78 -7.91 5.56
CA SER A 125 2.30 -6.81 4.72
C SER A 125 2.22 -7.20 3.23
N SER A 126 2.54 -8.44 2.89
CA SER A 126 2.67 -8.94 1.52
C SER A 126 1.43 -9.73 1.13
N ASN A 127 0.30 -9.16 0.98
CA ASN A 127 -0.88 -9.82 0.38
C ASN A 127 -2.05 -8.84 0.31
N ALA A 128 -2.89 -9.03 -0.67
CA ALA A 128 -4.16 -8.32 -0.86
C ALA A 128 -4.04 -6.78 -1.03
N GLY A 129 -2.83 -6.26 -1.18
CA GLY A 129 -2.58 -4.84 -1.49
C GLY A 129 -2.87 -4.49 -2.95
N TYR A 130 -3.10 -3.20 -3.20
CA TYR A 130 -3.30 -2.69 -4.57
C TYR A 130 -2.09 -2.97 -5.48
N LYS A 131 -0.88 -2.74 -4.98
CA LYS A 131 0.35 -3.06 -5.72
C LYS A 131 0.45 -4.57 -6.03
N ASP A 132 0.20 -5.43 -5.03
CA ASP A 132 0.31 -6.88 -5.22
C ASP A 132 -0.68 -7.40 -6.28
N TRP A 133 -1.91 -6.86 -6.25
CA TRP A 133 -2.90 -7.14 -7.29
C TRP A 133 -2.46 -6.65 -8.67
N PHE A 134 -1.91 -5.45 -8.75
CA PHE A 134 -1.42 -4.90 -10.02
C PHE A 134 -0.32 -5.77 -10.62
N LEU A 135 0.67 -6.14 -9.83
CA LEU A 135 1.76 -7.04 -10.24
C LEU A 135 1.22 -8.39 -10.73
N ALA A 136 0.36 -9.03 -9.94
CA ALA A 136 -0.21 -10.35 -10.26
C ALA A 136 -1.12 -10.30 -11.50
N ARG A 137 -1.88 -9.21 -11.70
CA ARG A 137 -2.89 -9.11 -12.77
C ARG A 137 -2.31 -8.65 -14.09
N PHE A 138 -1.36 -7.71 -14.08
CA PHE A 138 -0.85 -7.06 -15.29
C PHE A 138 0.57 -7.48 -15.65
N HIS A 139 1.30 -8.13 -14.74
CA HIS A 139 2.72 -8.50 -14.92
C HIS A 139 3.59 -7.31 -15.35
N ARG A 140 3.34 -6.16 -14.73
CA ARG A 140 4.04 -4.89 -14.96
C ARG A 140 4.68 -4.40 -13.67
N PRO A 141 5.79 -3.61 -13.73
CA PRO A 141 6.46 -3.11 -12.55
C PRO A 141 5.54 -2.30 -11.65
N GLY A 142 5.61 -2.54 -10.35
CA GLY A 142 4.85 -1.81 -9.34
C GLY A 142 5.60 -1.74 -8.03
N PHE A 143 5.60 -0.56 -7.40
CA PHE A 143 6.35 -0.30 -6.18
C PHE A 143 5.47 0.39 -5.15
N THR A 144 5.66 0.03 -3.88
CA THR A 144 5.20 0.87 -2.77
C THR A 144 6.33 1.84 -2.41
N VAL A 145 6.01 3.12 -2.30
CA VAL A 145 6.93 4.18 -1.88
C VAL A 145 6.51 4.66 -0.50
N GLU A 146 7.29 4.34 0.51
CA GLU A 146 7.07 4.75 1.90
C GLU A 146 7.79 6.07 2.15
N ALA A 147 7.10 7.19 2.00
CA ALA A 147 7.66 8.52 2.08
C ALA A 147 7.77 9.05 3.52
N GLY A 148 8.87 9.75 3.84
CA GLY A 148 9.10 10.39 5.13
C GLY A 148 9.55 9.45 6.25
N LEU A 149 9.74 10.02 7.44
CA LEU A 149 10.25 9.31 8.62
C LEU A 149 9.45 9.68 9.87
N GLY A 150 9.48 8.80 10.88
CA GLY A 150 8.86 9.02 12.18
C GLY A 150 7.59 8.19 12.40
N GLU A 151 6.58 8.76 13.05
CA GLU A 151 5.32 8.11 13.36
C GLU A 151 4.17 8.73 12.56
N ASN A 152 3.20 7.90 12.17
CA ASN A 152 2.00 8.38 11.47
C ASN A 152 0.98 8.97 12.45
N PRO A 153 0.30 10.07 12.10
CA PRO A 153 0.48 10.88 10.89
C PRO A 153 1.78 11.68 10.93
N LEU A 154 2.47 11.77 9.77
CA LEU A 154 3.71 12.54 9.69
C LEU A 154 3.47 14.02 9.91
N GLU A 155 4.45 14.69 10.53
CA GLU A 155 4.44 16.14 10.73
C GLU A 155 4.49 16.88 9.38
N LEU A 156 3.63 17.89 9.21
CA LEU A 156 3.59 18.72 8.00
C LEU A 156 4.89 19.46 7.71
N SER A 157 5.73 19.66 8.71
CA SER A 157 7.08 20.24 8.56
C SER A 157 7.99 19.40 7.65
N GLN A 158 7.69 18.11 7.42
CA GLN A 158 8.45 17.27 6.51
C GLN A 158 8.11 17.53 5.03
N LEU A 159 7.00 18.21 4.71
CA LEU A 159 6.52 18.37 3.34
C LEU A 159 7.58 18.94 2.37
N PRO A 160 8.36 19.98 2.71
CA PRO A 160 9.41 20.47 1.80
C PRO A 160 10.45 19.41 1.46
N GLN A 161 10.88 18.61 2.43
CA GLN A 161 11.83 17.53 2.21
C GLN A 161 11.22 16.39 1.37
N LEU A 162 9.96 16.04 1.65
CA LEU A 162 9.24 15.03 0.87
C LEU A 162 9.13 15.42 -0.61
N LEU A 163 8.87 16.69 -0.92
CA LEU A 163 8.84 17.17 -2.29
C LEU A 163 10.22 17.06 -2.97
N LEU A 164 11.29 17.50 -2.29
CA LEU A 164 12.67 17.39 -2.81
C LEU A 164 13.10 15.95 -3.12
N GLU A 165 12.62 14.98 -2.35
CA GLU A 165 12.94 13.57 -2.55
C GLU A 165 12.06 12.91 -3.62
N ASN A 166 10.79 13.29 -3.72
CA ASN A 166 9.84 12.57 -4.55
C ASN A 166 9.63 13.20 -5.94
N GLU A 167 9.89 14.48 -6.14
CA GLU A 167 9.89 15.07 -7.49
C GLU A 167 10.89 14.39 -8.42
N PRO A 168 12.17 14.18 -8.04
CA PRO A 168 13.12 13.44 -8.87
C PRO A 168 12.71 11.97 -9.09
N LEU A 169 12.10 11.31 -8.07
CA LEU A 169 11.59 9.94 -8.21
C LEU A 169 10.50 9.88 -9.27
N LEU A 170 9.53 10.79 -9.25
CA LEU A 170 8.46 10.84 -10.23
C LEU A 170 8.99 11.16 -11.64
N ALA A 171 9.95 12.09 -11.75
CA ALA A 171 10.60 12.39 -13.02
C ALA A 171 11.36 11.17 -13.58
N ALA A 172 12.06 10.42 -12.74
CA ALA A 172 12.72 9.17 -13.11
C ALA A 172 11.71 8.10 -13.57
N ALA A 173 10.57 7.99 -12.89
CA ALA A 173 9.50 7.07 -13.26
C ALA A 173 8.88 7.39 -14.63
N LEU A 174 8.71 8.67 -14.96
CA LEU A 174 8.18 9.13 -16.26
C LEU A 174 9.16 8.96 -17.42
N SER A 175 10.44 8.75 -17.14
CA SER A 175 11.50 8.56 -18.15
C SER A 175 11.82 7.09 -18.44
N LEU A 176 11.03 6.15 -17.91
CA LEU A 176 11.16 4.71 -18.12
C LEU A 176 10.40 4.25 -19.40
#